data_94d7715fce6445ed8d4367d2b30aec57
#
_entry.id   94d7715fce6445ed8d4367d2b30aec57
#
_cell.length_a   1.000
_cell.length_b   1.000
_cell.length_c   1.000
_cell.angle_alpha   90.00
_cell.angle_beta   90.00
_cell.angle_gamma   90.00
#
_symmetry.space_group_name_H-M   'P 1'
#
loop_
_entity.id
_entity.type
_entity.pdbx_description
1 polymer ?
#
loop_
_entity_poly.entity_id
_entity_poly.type
_entity_poly.pdbx_seq_one_letter_code
_entity_poly.pdbx_strand_id
1 'polypeptide(L)'
;MKRRIFTTLDNLAKRDIFDAKYAQLEKRRENLDKQIRREEREAKIVLAKENVVEFTAKAKKYAKKQAKKAAYDAKYLYVAGGHAKNEFLGWLTIFSFHRSHKVKTTRFVKYDDDDKRLYLDFYERKDRDRNKKARVFVYIHGGGWIGGLPETREAYTTKLCEKTGYFVASLYYGEAPFYGHPEMIQNVYKAFAWLKEHADEYNIDMDRIFVGGESAGAHLSSMAGAISTNPEYAAHFDLDERSKNQRISALMLNCGVYDFPKAVHTGFKNIGIYTQSYCKGTPVEECSEELQKEISPINWVTKDFPPTFAISAENDKLAVLTFDLVKKLQDLGVSYEHYHGEGKWAVHAFPVAQFLTISKEAMKRTIAFLNYFEIE
;
A
#
# COMPACT_ATOMS: atom_id res chain seq x y z
N MET A 1 -13.71 34.57 -9.18
CA MET A 1 -14.58 33.68 -9.97
C MET A 1 -13.85 32.51 -10.60
N LYS A 2 -12.75 32.69 -11.36
CA LYS A 2 -11.97 31.59 -11.96
C LYS A 2 -11.46 30.52 -10.94
N ARG A 3 -11.02 30.91 -9.72
CA ARG A 3 -10.57 29.97 -8.67
C ARG A 3 -11.66 29.03 -8.15
N ARG A 4 -12.93 29.46 -8.09
CA ARG A 4 -14.07 28.60 -7.69
C ARG A 4 -14.41 27.55 -8.76
N ILE A 5 -14.30 27.92 -10.04
CA ILE A 5 -14.61 27.02 -11.16
C ILE A 5 -13.59 25.89 -11.23
N PHE A 6 -12.28 26.15 -11.08
CA PHE A 6 -11.25 25.13 -11.05
C PHE A 6 -11.42 24.15 -9.87
N THR A 7 -11.79 24.68 -8.69
CA THR A 7 -12.08 23.84 -7.51
C THR A 7 -13.29 22.92 -7.74
N THR A 8 -14.30 23.41 -8.46
CA THR A 8 -15.51 22.64 -8.75
C THR A 8 -15.25 21.55 -9.80
N LEU A 9 -14.46 21.85 -10.84
CA LEU A 9 -14.07 20.86 -11.87
C LEU A 9 -13.16 19.76 -11.29
N ASP A 10 -12.22 20.12 -10.43
CA ASP A 10 -11.36 19.17 -9.72
C ASP A 10 -12.19 18.26 -8.77
N ASN A 11 -13.22 18.81 -8.15
CA ASN A 11 -14.17 18.07 -7.31
C ASN A 11 -15.09 17.14 -8.11
N LEU A 12 -15.52 17.57 -9.30
CA LEU A 12 -16.32 16.74 -10.21
C LEU A 12 -15.51 15.56 -10.74
N ALA A 13 -14.27 15.80 -11.21
CA ALA A 13 -13.40 14.73 -11.69
C ALA A 13 -13.13 13.65 -10.62
N LYS A 14 -12.99 14.06 -9.35
CA LYS A 14 -12.79 13.12 -8.22
C LYS A 14 -14.06 12.36 -7.87
N ARG A 15 -15.21 13.02 -7.95
CA ARG A 15 -16.52 12.37 -7.80
C ARG A 15 -16.73 11.32 -8.89
N ASP A 16 -16.37 11.63 -10.14
CA ASP A 16 -16.48 10.71 -11.26
C ASP A 16 -15.59 9.47 -11.07
N ILE A 17 -14.37 9.62 -10.55
CA ILE A 17 -13.48 8.50 -10.23
C ILE A 17 -14.08 7.62 -9.12
N PHE A 18 -14.62 8.25 -8.06
CA PHE A 18 -15.26 7.52 -6.96
C PHE A 18 -16.53 6.81 -7.43
N ASP A 19 -17.38 7.51 -8.17
CA ASP A 19 -18.61 6.95 -8.74
C ASP A 19 -18.30 5.83 -9.74
N ALA A 20 -17.24 5.96 -10.54
CA ALA A 20 -16.77 4.89 -11.43
C ALA A 20 -16.26 3.66 -10.67
N LYS A 21 -15.49 3.86 -9.58
CA LYS A 21 -15.02 2.76 -8.72
C LYS A 21 -16.19 2.06 -8.02
N TYR A 22 -17.18 2.82 -7.53
CA TYR A 22 -18.39 2.28 -6.90
C TYR A 22 -19.25 1.50 -7.91
N ALA A 23 -19.47 2.06 -9.09
CA ALA A 23 -20.20 1.38 -10.18
C ALA A 23 -19.50 0.10 -10.65
N GLN A 24 -18.16 0.08 -10.67
CA GLN A 24 -17.40 -1.14 -10.95
C GLN A 24 -17.58 -2.21 -9.88
N LEU A 25 -17.60 -1.84 -8.61
CA LEU A 25 -17.86 -2.75 -7.49
C LEU A 25 -19.29 -3.32 -7.55
N GLU A 26 -20.29 -2.50 -7.87
CA GLU A 26 -21.67 -2.94 -8.04
C GLU A 26 -21.83 -3.90 -9.23
N LYS A 27 -21.28 -3.54 -10.40
CA LYS A 27 -21.29 -4.40 -11.60
C LYS A 27 -20.59 -5.74 -11.34
N ARG A 28 -19.51 -5.71 -10.55
CA ARG A 28 -18.81 -6.93 -10.16
C ARG A 28 -19.64 -7.77 -9.20
N ARG A 29 -20.34 -7.16 -8.23
CA ARG A 29 -21.29 -7.84 -7.33
C ARG A 29 -22.38 -8.56 -8.12
N GLU A 30 -23.01 -7.87 -9.08
CA GLU A 30 -24.01 -8.47 -9.95
C GLU A 30 -23.50 -9.64 -10.77
N ASN A 31 -22.27 -9.50 -11.33
CA ASN A 31 -21.63 -10.56 -12.10
C ASN A 31 -21.28 -11.75 -11.21
N LEU A 32 -20.82 -11.50 -10.00
CA LEU A 32 -20.52 -12.51 -8.99
C LEU A 32 -21.77 -13.28 -8.56
N ASP A 33 -22.87 -12.58 -8.30
CA ASP A 33 -24.16 -13.19 -7.97
C ASP A 33 -24.69 -14.08 -9.12
N LYS A 34 -24.47 -13.64 -10.39
CA LYS A 34 -24.81 -14.45 -11.58
C LYS A 34 -23.91 -15.68 -11.68
N GLN A 35 -22.60 -15.52 -11.41
CA GLN A 35 -21.64 -16.61 -11.42
C GLN A 35 -21.93 -17.63 -10.34
N ILE A 36 -22.24 -17.20 -9.12
CA ILE A 36 -22.62 -18.06 -7.98
C ILE A 36 -23.85 -18.89 -8.36
N ARG A 37 -24.92 -18.26 -8.88
CA ARG A 37 -26.13 -18.97 -9.29
C ARG A 37 -25.89 -19.96 -10.44
N ARG A 38 -24.98 -19.64 -11.36
CA ARG A 38 -24.59 -20.54 -12.44
C ARG A 38 -23.81 -21.75 -11.90
N GLU A 39 -22.81 -21.50 -11.04
CA GLU A 39 -22.00 -22.54 -10.42
C GLU A 39 -22.83 -23.45 -9.48
N GLU A 40 -23.81 -22.89 -8.75
CA GLU A 40 -24.79 -23.67 -7.99
C GLU A 40 -25.67 -24.57 -8.86
N ARG A 41 -26.09 -24.08 -10.06
CA ARG A 41 -26.85 -24.88 -11.03
C ARG A 41 -25.98 -25.96 -11.63
N GLU A 42 -24.74 -25.63 -12.02
CA GLU A 42 -23.77 -26.62 -12.56
C GLU A 42 -23.45 -27.69 -11.52
N ALA A 43 -23.27 -27.31 -10.25
CA ALA A 43 -23.09 -28.24 -9.14
C ALA A 43 -24.30 -29.18 -8.96
N LYS A 44 -25.53 -28.64 -9.07
CA LYS A 44 -26.77 -29.45 -9.01
C LYS A 44 -26.91 -30.40 -10.20
N ILE A 45 -26.49 -29.99 -11.40
CA ILE A 45 -26.54 -30.80 -12.63
C ILE A 45 -25.49 -31.94 -12.56
N VAL A 46 -24.29 -31.66 -12.06
CA VAL A 46 -23.25 -32.66 -11.84
C VAL A 46 -23.72 -33.67 -10.78
N LEU A 47 -24.36 -33.18 -9.68
CA LEU A 47 -24.96 -34.03 -8.64
C LEU A 47 -26.02 -35.04 -9.21
N ALA A 48 -26.64 -34.71 -10.31
CA ALA A 48 -27.70 -35.55 -10.91
C ALA A 48 -27.17 -36.63 -11.88
N LYS A 49 -25.90 -36.65 -12.24
CA LYS A 49 -25.38 -37.43 -13.40
C LYS A 49 -24.45 -38.60 -13.10
N GLU A 50 -23.95 -38.80 -11.86
CA GLU A 50 -22.94 -39.81 -11.57
C GLU A 50 -23.27 -40.76 -10.40
N ASN A 51 -22.68 -41.97 -10.39
CA ASN A 51 -22.93 -43.04 -9.44
C ASN A 51 -22.49 -42.70 -7.99
N VAL A 52 -23.31 -43.13 -7.04
CA VAL A 52 -23.60 -42.51 -5.75
C VAL A 52 -22.49 -42.43 -4.70
N VAL A 53 -21.42 -43.20 -4.73
CA VAL A 53 -20.48 -43.27 -3.56
C VAL A 53 -19.19 -42.45 -3.74
N GLU A 54 -18.54 -42.53 -4.87
CA GLU A 54 -17.30 -41.77 -5.15
C GLU A 54 -17.61 -40.31 -5.46
N PHE A 55 -18.79 -40.10 -6.01
CA PHE A 55 -19.38 -38.84 -6.34
C PHE A 55 -19.71 -37.95 -5.14
N THR A 56 -20.23 -38.54 -4.05
CA THR A 56 -20.58 -37.75 -2.85
C THR A 56 -19.37 -37.04 -2.22
N ALA A 57 -18.18 -37.66 -2.26
CA ALA A 57 -16.96 -37.07 -1.71
C ALA A 57 -16.42 -35.91 -2.59
N LYS A 58 -16.39 -36.09 -3.92
CA LYS A 58 -15.96 -35.07 -4.90
C LYS A 58 -16.92 -33.88 -4.91
N ALA A 59 -18.23 -34.16 -4.92
CA ALA A 59 -19.26 -33.13 -4.89
C ALA A 59 -19.27 -32.33 -3.58
N LYS A 60 -19.10 -33.00 -2.42
CA LYS A 60 -18.94 -32.33 -1.12
C LYS A 60 -17.69 -31.42 -1.10
N LYS A 61 -16.57 -31.89 -1.66
CA LYS A 61 -15.32 -31.10 -1.76
C LYS A 61 -15.53 -29.88 -2.68
N TYR A 62 -16.18 -30.05 -3.82
CA TYR A 62 -16.51 -28.98 -4.74
C TYR A 62 -17.48 -27.97 -4.12
N ALA A 63 -18.60 -28.41 -3.54
CA ALA A 63 -19.55 -27.56 -2.86
C ALA A 63 -18.90 -26.79 -1.68
N LYS A 64 -18.01 -27.42 -0.92
CA LYS A 64 -17.26 -26.77 0.15
C LYS A 64 -16.31 -25.68 -0.42
N LYS A 65 -15.65 -25.94 -1.55
CA LYS A 65 -14.80 -24.96 -2.23
C LYS A 65 -15.60 -23.76 -2.72
N GLN A 66 -16.78 -23.99 -3.35
CA GLN A 66 -17.65 -22.92 -3.82
C GLN A 66 -18.25 -22.11 -2.68
N ALA A 67 -18.66 -22.76 -1.58
CA ALA A 67 -19.14 -22.07 -0.37
C ALA A 67 -18.04 -21.20 0.27
N LYS A 68 -16.79 -21.68 0.34
CA LYS A 68 -15.65 -20.88 0.80
C LYS A 68 -15.41 -19.66 -0.09
N LYS A 69 -15.46 -19.84 -1.42
CA LYS A 69 -15.30 -18.73 -2.39
C LYS A 69 -16.42 -17.71 -2.24
N ALA A 70 -17.67 -18.12 -2.19
CA ALA A 70 -18.80 -17.23 -2.01
C ALA A 70 -18.73 -16.43 -0.69
N ALA A 71 -18.32 -17.10 0.40
CA ALA A 71 -18.11 -16.44 1.69
C ALA A 71 -16.98 -15.41 1.63
N TYR A 72 -15.88 -15.72 0.94
CA TYR A 72 -14.80 -14.76 0.70
C TYR A 72 -15.31 -13.56 -0.09
N ASP A 73 -15.97 -13.79 -1.22
CA ASP A 73 -16.45 -12.74 -2.11
C ASP A 73 -17.42 -11.79 -1.40
N ALA A 74 -18.36 -12.33 -0.61
CA ALA A 74 -19.29 -11.54 0.20
C ALA A 74 -18.55 -10.69 1.26
N LYS A 75 -17.59 -11.29 1.96
CA LYS A 75 -16.81 -10.60 2.96
C LYS A 75 -15.87 -9.55 2.35
N TYR A 76 -15.25 -9.86 1.19
CA TYR A 76 -14.47 -8.92 0.42
C TYR A 76 -15.29 -7.67 0.05
N LEU A 77 -16.49 -7.85 -0.52
CA LEU A 77 -17.37 -6.73 -0.90
C LEU A 77 -17.75 -5.86 0.29
N TYR A 78 -18.05 -6.48 1.43
CA TYR A 78 -18.34 -5.74 2.67
C TYR A 78 -17.15 -4.90 3.13
N VAL A 79 -15.96 -5.47 3.14
CA VAL A 79 -14.74 -4.79 3.59
C VAL A 79 -14.32 -3.71 2.59
N ALA A 80 -14.33 -4.01 1.28
CA ALA A 80 -14.01 -3.05 0.23
C ALA A 80 -14.99 -1.87 0.20
N GLY A 81 -16.29 -2.13 0.39
CA GLY A 81 -17.30 -1.07 0.53
C GLY A 81 -17.07 -0.18 1.76
N GLY A 82 -16.62 -0.77 2.87
CA GLY A 82 -16.20 -0.03 4.06
C GLY A 82 -14.99 0.88 3.81
N HIS A 83 -14.00 0.38 3.07
CA HIS A 83 -12.85 1.19 2.65
C HIS A 83 -13.27 2.33 1.73
N ALA A 84 -14.05 2.07 0.69
CA ALA A 84 -14.55 3.10 -0.23
C ALA A 84 -15.32 4.21 0.51
N LYS A 85 -16.16 3.85 1.48
CA LYS A 85 -16.86 4.81 2.34
C LYS A 85 -15.89 5.64 3.19
N ASN A 86 -14.90 5.01 3.81
CA ASN A 86 -13.93 5.69 4.66
C ASN A 86 -13.03 6.63 3.84
N GLU A 87 -12.60 6.21 2.66
CA GLU A 87 -11.83 7.03 1.73
C GLU A 87 -12.65 8.25 1.28
N PHE A 88 -13.93 8.06 0.97
CA PHE A 88 -14.83 9.18 0.62
C PHE A 88 -15.00 10.17 1.78
N LEU A 89 -15.22 9.68 3.00
CA LEU A 89 -15.31 10.54 4.18
C LEU A 89 -13.97 11.24 4.47
N GLY A 90 -12.86 10.51 4.36
CA GLY A 90 -11.50 11.07 4.47
C GLY A 90 -11.27 12.18 3.44
N TRP A 91 -11.66 11.94 2.20
CA TRP A 91 -11.58 12.90 1.12
C TRP A 91 -12.40 14.18 1.40
N LEU A 92 -13.65 14.06 1.88
CA LEU A 92 -14.47 15.22 2.28
C LEU A 92 -13.82 16.05 3.40
N THR A 93 -13.16 15.40 4.36
CA THR A 93 -12.52 16.09 5.49
C THR A 93 -11.20 16.78 5.08
N ILE A 94 -10.43 16.19 4.16
CA ILE A 94 -9.16 16.74 3.67
C ILE A 94 -9.37 18.05 2.90
N PHE A 95 -10.42 18.12 2.09
CA PHE A 95 -10.75 19.35 1.36
C PHE A 95 -11.01 20.56 2.25
N SER A 96 -11.41 20.32 3.50
CA SER A 96 -11.78 21.38 4.44
C SER A 96 -10.58 21.97 5.21
N PHE A 97 -9.46 21.25 5.39
CA PHE A 97 -8.53 21.59 6.46
C PHE A 97 -7.02 21.68 6.12
N HIS A 98 -6.51 21.21 4.95
CA HIS A 98 -5.06 21.05 4.81
C HIS A 98 -4.45 21.45 3.45
N ARG A 99 -4.68 22.70 3.00
CA ARG A 99 -3.89 23.24 1.89
C ARG A 99 -2.71 24.05 2.41
N SER A 100 -1.50 23.51 2.32
CA SER A 100 -0.29 24.30 2.54
C SER A 100 -0.14 25.33 1.41
N HIS A 101 0.00 26.61 1.75
CA HIS A 101 0.32 27.65 0.77
C HIS A 101 1.75 27.53 0.24
N LYS A 102 2.61 26.77 0.91
CA LYS A 102 4.04 26.58 0.60
C LYS A 102 4.31 25.44 -0.37
N VAL A 103 3.37 24.50 -0.51
CA VAL A 103 3.53 23.30 -1.33
C VAL A 103 2.67 23.42 -2.59
N LYS A 104 3.25 23.09 -3.73
CA LYS A 104 2.57 22.85 -4.99
C LYS A 104 2.21 21.38 -5.07
N THR A 105 0.98 21.05 -5.40
CA THR A 105 0.51 19.68 -5.64
C THR A 105 0.19 19.51 -7.12
N THR A 106 0.74 18.47 -7.73
CA THR A 106 0.40 18.00 -9.08
C THR A 106 -0.20 16.63 -8.94
N ARG A 107 -1.37 16.37 -9.56
CA ARG A 107 -2.16 15.16 -9.31
C ARG A 107 -2.36 14.34 -10.56
N PHE A 108 -2.61 13.05 -10.34
CA PHE A 108 -3.02 12.07 -11.36
C PHE A 108 -2.03 11.96 -12.52
N VAL A 109 -0.74 12.13 -12.24
CA VAL A 109 0.32 11.93 -13.24
C VAL A 109 0.47 10.43 -13.51
N LYS A 110 0.15 10.01 -14.72
CA LYS A 110 0.19 8.60 -15.11
C LYS A 110 1.64 8.14 -15.26
N TYR A 111 1.96 7.00 -14.67
CA TYR A 111 3.30 6.42 -14.76
C TYR A 111 3.37 5.11 -15.54
N ASP A 112 2.23 4.67 -16.08
CA ASP A 112 2.12 3.51 -16.95
C ASP A 112 1.22 3.86 -18.14
N ASP A 113 1.74 3.67 -19.36
CA ASP A 113 1.00 4.01 -20.56
C ASP A 113 -0.07 2.96 -20.90
N ASP A 114 0.15 1.73 -20.54
CA ASP A 114 -0.75 0.61 -20.78
C ASP A 114 -1.87 0.54 -19.76
N ASP A 115 -1.61 0.98 -18.51
CA ASP A 115 -2.61 1.00 -17.45
C ASP A 115 -2.82 2.40 -16.86
N LYS A 116 -3.79 3.11 -17.44
CA LYS A 116 -4.15 4.48 -17.04
C LYS A 116 -4.77 4.60 -15.64
N ARG A 117 -4.96 3.49 -14.91
CA ARG A 117 -5.36 3.50 -13.50
C ARG A 117 -4.20 3.83 -12.58
N LEU A 118 -2.96 3.56 -13.01
CA LEU A 118 -1.74 3.78 -12.24
C LEU A 118 -1.29 5.23 -12.34
N TYR A 119 -1.12 5.91 -11.21
CA TYR A 119 -0.77 7.34 -11.16
C TYR A 119 0.02 7.71 -9.90
N LEU A 120 0.62 8.89 -9.95
CA LEU A 120 1.34 9.56 -8.88
C LEU A 120 0.71 10.92 -8.59
N ASP A 121 0.70 11.30 -7.32
CA ASP A 121 0.50 12.69 -6.88
C ASP A 121 1.84 13.24 -6.40
N PHE A 122 2.22 14.44 -6.83
CA PHE A 122 3.47 15.09 -6.45
C PHE A 122 3.25 16.27 -5.54
N TYR A 123 4.18 16.41 -4.60
CA TYR A 123 4.24 17.51 -3.65
C TYR A 123 5.65 18.10 -3.68
N GLU A 124 5.76 19.39 -4.02
CA GLU A 124 7.03 20.11 -4.03
C GLU A 124 6.89 21.49 -3.36
N ARG A 125 7.93 21.95 -2.67
CA ARG A 125 7.93 23.32 -2.15
C ARG A 125 7.98 24.32 -3.28
N LYS A 126 7.16 25.40 -3.19
CA LYS A 126 7.12 26.47 -4.19
C LYS A 126 8.41 27.29 -4.22
N ASP A 127 9.09 27.39 -3.08
CA ASP A 127 10.33 28.12 -2.88
C ASP A 127 11.58 27.22 -3.01
N ARG A 128 11.44 26.06 -3.65
CA ARG A 128 12.54 25.11 -3.87
C ARG A 128 13.63 25.75 -4.74
N ASP A 129 14.89 25.61 -4.31
CA ASP A 129 16.05 25.97 -5.12
C ASP A 129 16.13 25.07 -6.37
N ARG A 130 15.91 25.65 -7.55
CA ARG A 130 15.95 24.91 -8.83
C ARG A 130 17.38 24.67 -9.36
N ASN A 131 18.40 25.21 -8.69
CA ASN A 131 19.81 24.91 -9.02
C ASN A 131 20.30 23.60 -8.40
N LYS A 132 19.50 23.02 -7.48
CA LYS A 132 19.79 21.76 -6.80
C LYS A 132 18.70 20.74 -7.10
N LYS A 133 19.11 19.50 -7.40
CA LYS A 133 18.18 18.38 -7.49
C LYS A 133 17.56 18.12 -6.12
N ALA A 134 16.22 17.98 -6.05
CA ALA A 134 15.55 17.67 -4.82
C ALA A 134 15.66 16.17 -4.54
N ARG A 135 15.89 15.81 -3.28
CA ARG A 135 15.75 14.41 -2.81
C ARG A 135 14.31 13.95 -2.96
N VAL A 136 14.14 12.69 -3.24
CA VAL A 136 12.81 12.10 -3.49
C VAL A 136 12.39 11.24 -2.32
N PHE A 137 11.16 11.44 -1.86
CA PHE A 137 10.47 10.53 -0.97
C PHE A 137 9.29 9.90 -1.69
N VAL A 138 9.31 8.60 -1.89
CA VAL A 138 8.18 7.85 -2.46
C VAL A 138 7.31 7.34 -1.31
N TYR A 139 6.06 7.79 -1.29
CA TYR A 139 5.08 7.41 -0.29
C TYR A 139 4.09 6.39 -0.86
N ILE A 140 3.96 5.26 -0.19
CA ILE A 140 3.06 4.17 -0.58
C ILE A 140 1.95 4.09 0.47
N HIS A 141 0.71 4.32 0.05
CA HIS A 141 -0.43 4.35 0.96
C HIS A 141 -0.81 2.96 1.48
N GLY A 142 -1.40 2.91 2.68
CA GLY A 142 -2.06 1.74 3.22
C GLY A 142 -3.48 1.55 2.69
N GLY A 143 -4.16 0.55 3.23
CA GLY A 143 -5.54 0.22 2.86
C GLY A 143 -5.77 -1.28 2.68
N GLY A 144 -4.90 -2.13 3.27
CA GLY A 144 -5.05 -3.59 3.24
C GLY A 144 -4.99 -4.17 1.83
N TRP A 145 -4.28 -3.53 0.91
CA TRP A 145 -4.14 -3.90 -0.51
C TRP A 145 -5.47 -3.92 -1.29
N ILE A 146 -6.59 -3.52 -0.68
CA ILE A 146 -7.94 -3.52 -1.29
C ILE A 146 -8.58 -2.12 -1.33
N GLY A 147 -7.92 -1.14 -0.77
CA GLY A 147 -8.36 0.26 -0.73
C GLY A 147 -7.19 1.20 -0.45
N GLY A 148 -7.46 2.48 -0.44
CA GLY A 148 -6.49 3.54 -0.24
C GLY A 148 -6.32 4.41 -1.48
N LEU A 149 -6.02 5.68 -1.24
CA LEU A 149 -5.77 6.64 -2.30
C LEU A 149 -4.65 7.58 -1.87
N PRO A 150 -3.73 7.99 -2.77
CA PRO A 150 -2.71 8.99 -2.50
C PRO A 150 -3.29 10.28 -1.91
N GLU A 151 -4.43 10.72 -2.42
CA GLU A 151 -5.09 11.98 -2.02
C GLU A 151 -5.53 11.97 -0.55
N THR A 152 -5.91 10.83 -0.01
CA THR A 152 -6.33 10.71 1.40
C THR A 152 -5.15 10.78 2.36
N ARG A 153 -3.93 10.76 1.84
CA ARG A 153 -2.66 10.95 2.58
C ARG A 153 -2.05 12.33 2.40
N GLU A 154 -2.74 13.25 1.67
CA GLU A 154 -2.25 14.60 1.36
C GLU A 154 -1.81 15.39 2.59
N ALA A 155 -2.55 15.31 3.70
CA ALA A 155 -2.18 16.01 4.93
C ALA A 155 -0.80 15.58 5.46
N TYR A 156 -0.48 14.29 5.36
CA TYR A 156 0.79 13.73 5.76
C TYR A 156 1.89 14.07 4.76
N THR A 157 1.68 13.79 3.48
CA THR A 157 2.68 13.97 2.42
C THR A 157 3.02 15.44 2.18
N THR A 158 2.02 16.34 2.23
CA THR A 158 2.23 17.79 2.19
C THR A 158 3.07 18.28 3.37
N LYS A 159 2.77 17.78 4.59
CA LYS A 159 3.53 18.15 5.79
C LYS A 159 4.97 17.66 5.71
N LEU A 160 5.18 16.43 5.25
CA LEU A 160 6.50 15.87 5.03
C LEU A 160 7.28 16.74 4.03
N CYS A 161 6.72 17.02 2.85
CA CYS A 161 7.31 17.89 1.84
C CYS A 161 7.65 19.29 2.40
N GLU A 162 6.69 19.91 3.11
CA GLU A 162 6.88 21.25 3.68
C GLU A 162 8.07 21.31 4.65
N LYS A 163 8.26 20.25 5.45
CA LYS A 163 9.25 20.23 6.52
C LYS A 163 10.61 19.73 6.11
N THR A 164 10.68 18.79 5.17
CA THR A 164 11.95 18.24 4.67
C THR A 164 12.49 18.96 3.44
N GLY A 165 11.62 19.61 2.67
CA GLY A 165 11.99 20.14 1.35
C GLY A 165 12.08 19.07 0.26
N TYR A 166 11.82 17.82 0.56
CA TYR A 166 11.87 16.73 -0.41
C TYR A 166 10.75 16.85 -1.44
N PHE A 167 11.02 16.38 -2.64
CA PHE A 167 9.99 16.08 -3.61
C PHE A 167 9.30 14.78 -3.17
N VAL A 168 8.02 14.86 -2.83
CA VAL A 168 7.26 13.70 -2.35
C VAL A 168 6.38 13.19 -3.48
N ALA A 169 6.56 11.94 -3.87
CA ALA A 169 5.73 11.24 -4.83
C ALA A 169 4.83 10.24 -4.09
N SER A 170 3.53 10.48 -4.05
CA SER A 170 2.55 9.58 -3.45
C SER A 170 1.96 8.69 -4.53
N LEU A 171 2.10 7.39 -4.36
CA LEU A 171 1.90 6.38 -5.38
C LEU A 171 0.55 5.67 -5.23
N TYR A 172 -0.23 5.57 -6.31
CA TYR A 172 -1.30 4.59 -6.46
C TYR A 172 -0.77 3.36 -7.18
N TYR A 173 -0.59 2.26 -6.45
CA TYR A 173 0.06 1.03 -6.92
C TYR A 173 -0.91 -0.02 -7.46
N GLY A 174 -2.20 0.30 -7.49
CA GLY A 174 -3.26 -0.65 -7.82
C GLY A 174 -3.72 -1.45 -6.60
N GLU A 175 -4.94 -1.93 -6.64
CA GLU A 175 -5.60 -2.62 -5.53
C GLU A 175 -6.27 -3.90 -5.99
N ALA A 176 -6.38 -4.88 -5.07
CA ALA A 176 -7.20 -6.03 -5.31
C ALA A 176 -8.66 -5.60 -5.57
N PRO A 177 -9.36 -6.32 -6.39
CA PRO A 177 -9.03 -7.60 -6.99
C PRO A 177 -8.39 -7.50 -8.38
N PHE A 178 -8.08 -6.29 -8.86
CA PHE A 178 -7.47 -6.08 -10.18
C PHE A 178 -5.98 -6.38 -10.17
N TYR A 179 -5.34 -6.15 -9.03
CA TYR A 179 -3.93 -6.40 -8.77
C TYR A 179 -3.78 -7.25 -7.51
N GLY A 180 -2.68 -7.95 -7.40
CA GLY A 180 -2.29 -8.73 -6.25
C GLY A 180 -0.77 -8.86 -6.20
N HIS A 181 -0.28 -9.93 -5.58
CA HIS A 181 1.12 -10.29 -5.69
C HIS A 181 1.36 -11.07 -7.00
N PRO A 182 2.42 -10.76 -7.81
CA PRO A 182 3.46 -9.76 -7.55
C PRO A 182 3.18 -8.38 -8.16
N GLU A 183 2.06 -8.15 -8.86
CA GLU A 183 1.84 -6.94 -9.66
C GLU A 183 1.96 -5.65 -8.84
N MET A 184 1.54 -5.66 -7.57
CA MET A 184 1.60 -4.44 -6.74
C MET A 184 3.03 -3.95 -6.52
N ILE A 185 3.98 -4.86 -6.24
CA ILE A 185 5.39 -4.47 -6.08
C ILE A 185 6.02 -4.12 -7.43
N GLN A 186 5.64 -4.80 -8.51
CA GLN A 186 6.08 -4.45 -9.86
C GLN A 186 5.61 -3.04 -10.24
N ASN A 187 4.39 -2.64 -9.88
CA ASN A 187 3.87 -1.29 -10.10
C ASN A 187 4.64 -0.23 -9.30
N VAL A 188 5.14 -0.55 -8.09
CA VAL A 188 6.06 0.33 -7.35
C VAL A 188 7.34 0.57 -8.17
N TYR A 189 7.90 -0.47 -8.77
CA TYR A 189 9.11 -0.36 -9.58
C TYR A 189 8.86 0.36 -10.92
N LYS A 190 7.68 0.19 -11.54
CA LYS A 190 7.28 1.01 -12.71
C LYS A 190 7.23 2.50 -12.36
N ALA A 191 6.73 2.84 -11.17
CA ALA A 191 6.73 4.22 -10.71
C ALA A 191 8.15 4.76 -10.48
N PHE A 192 9.07 3.95 -9.94
CA PHE A 192 10.49 4.33 -9.84
C PHE A 192 11.11 4.55 -11.23
N ALA A 193 10.80 3.68 -12.20
CA ALA A 193 11.27 3.82 -13.57
C ALA A 193 10.80 5.12 -14.20
N TRP A 194 9.51 5.43 -14.04
CA TRP A 194 8.93 6.68 -14.54
C TRP A 194 9.57 7.92 -13.88
N LEU A 195 9.74 7.92 -12.56
CA LEU A 195 10.41 9.01 -11.83
C LEU A 195 11.86 9.20 -12.30
N LYS A 196 12.56 8.11 -12.58
CA LYS A 196 13.95 8.14 -13.07
C LYS A 196 14.03 8.73 -14.48
N GLU A 197 13.12 8.35 -15.36
CA GLU A 197 13.01 8.87 -16.73
C GLU A 197 12.71 10.37 -16.75
N HIS A 198 11.91 10.87 -15.81
CA HIS A 198 11.54 12.27 -15.71
C HIS A 198 12.36 13.07 -14.67
N ALA A 199 13.48 12.49 -14.20
CA ALA A 199 14.28 13.10 -13.13
C ALA A 199 14.79 14.50 -13.45
N ASP A 200 15.22 14.74 -14.68
CA ASP A 200 15.70 16.05 -15.12
C ASP A 200 14.54 17.05 -15.30
N GLU A 201 13.40 16.61 -15.83
CA GLU A 201 12.19 17.46 -15.95
C GLU A 201 11.75 18.02 -14.61
N TYR A 202 11.69 17.15 -13.59
CA TYR A 202 11.29 17.56 -12.23
C TYR A 202 12.45 18.07 -11.39
N ASN A 203 13.68 18.04 -11.91
CA ASN A 203 14.91 18.39 -11.21
C ASN A 203 15.02 17.67 -9.86
N ILE A 204 14.94 16.33 -9.88
CA ILE A 204 14.97 15.43 -8.73
C ILE A 204 16.17 14.48 -8.78
N ASP A 205 16.62 14.02 -7.60
CA ASP A 205 17.71 13.08 -7.44
C ASP A 205 17.15 11.67 -7.22
N MET A 206 17.28 10.82 -8.25
CA MET A 206 16.86 9.43 -8.19
C MET A 206 17.97 8.46 -7.79
N ASP A 207 19.20 8.93 -7.59
CA ASP A 207 20.31 8.08 -7.14
C ASP A 207 20.16 7.71 -5.65
N ARG A 208 19.45 8.56 -4.90
CA ARG A 208 19.18 8.38 -3.47
C ARG A 208 17.74 8.72 -3.16
N ILE A 209 16.86 7.71 -3.16
CA ILE A 209 15.47 7.87 -2.80
C ILE A 209 15.19 7.35 -1.40
N PHE A 210 14.19 7.92 -0.77
CA PHE A 210 13.58 7.44 0.46
C PHE A 210 12.23 6.83 0.13
N VAL A 211 11.90 5.71 0.75
CA VAL A 211 10.63 5.02 0.51
C VAL A 211 9.94 4.77 1.83
N GLY A 212 8.65 4.97 1.87
CA GLY A 212 7.90 4.69 3.08
C GLY A 212 6.40 4.67 2.86
N GLY A 213 5.70 4.25 3.90
CA GLY A 213 4.25 4.15 3.86
C GLY A 213 3.68 3.62 5.16
N GLU A 214 2.37 3.39 5.19
CA GLU A 214 1.72 2.80 6.35
C GLU A 214 1.01 1.49 5.99
N SER A 215 0.94 0.54 6.94
CA SER A 215 0.17 -0.70 6.81
C SER A 215 0.59 -1.52 5.55
N ALA A 216 -0.31 -1.75 4.61
CA ALA A 216 -0.02 -2.37 3.31
C ALA A 216 1.07 -1.61 2.52
N GLY A 217 1.13 -0.28 2.63
CA GLY A 217 2.18 0.53 2.01
C GLY A 217 3.53 0.34 2.68
N ALA A 218 3.58 0.18 4.00
CA ALA A 218 4.81 -0.18 4.72
C ALA A 218 5.31 -1.58 4.35
N HIS A 219 4.39 -2.52 4.11
CA HIS A 219 4.72 -3.84 3.55
C HIS A 219 5.42 -3.71 2.19
N LEU A 220 4.80 -3.01 1.22
CA LEU A 220 5.39 -2.82 -0.11
C LEU A 220 6.70 -2.02 -0.05
N SER A 221 6.81 -1.04 0.86
CA SER A 221 8.05 -0.30 1.11
C SER A 221 9.17 -1.21 1.64
N SER A 222 8.85 -2.12 2.55
CA SER A 222 9.83 -3.07 3.07
C SER A 222 10.23 -4.14 2.04
N MET A 223 9.29 -4.57 1.16
CA MET A 223 9.64 -5.40 0.01
C MET A 223 10.61 -4.67 -0.92
N ALA A 224 10.32 -3.40 -1.27
CA ALA A 224 11.21 -2.60 -2.10
C ALA A 224 12.60 -2.44 -1.48
N GLY A 225 12.67 -2.23 -0.16
CA GLY A 225 13.93 -2.18 0.59
C GLY A 225 14.72 -3.50 0.51
N ALA A 226 14.04 -4.64 0.70
CA ALA A 226 14.67 -5.95 0.58
C ALA A 226 15.13 -6.24 -0.86
N ILE A 227 14.31 -5.95 -1.85
CA ILE A 227 14.67 -6.11 -3.29
C ILE A 227 15.90 -5.27 -3.64
N SER A 228 16.00 -4.03 -3.14
CA SER A 228 17.11 -3.12 -3.46
C SER A 228 18.47 -3.59 -2.95
N THR A 229 18.51 -4.52 -2.00
CA THR A 229 19.73 -4.96 -1.31
C THR A 229 19.96 -6.47 -1.34
N ASN A 230 19.00 -7.25 -1.83
CA ASN A 230 19.06 -8.70 -1.90
C ASN A 230 18.79 -9.17 -3.33
N PRO A 231 19.84 -9.50 -4.13
CA PRO A 231 19.68 -9.96 -5.51
C PRO A 231 18.88 -11.26 -5.65
N GLU A 232 18.98 -12.18 -4.65
CA GLU A 232 18.18 -13.41 -4.63
C GLU A 232 16.69 -13.06 -4.59
N TYR A 233 16.30 -12.14 -3.71
CA TYR A 233 14.91 -11.71 -3.63
C TYR A 233 14.45 -10.94 -4.86
N ALA A 234 15.31 -10.07 -5.40
CA ALA A 234 15.00 -9.32 -6.62
C ALA A 234 14.72 -10.25 -7.82
N ALA A 235 15.38 -11.40 -7.89
CA ALA A 235 15.21 -12.37 -8.98
C ALA A 235 13.83 -13.05 -9.00
N HIS A 236 13.03 -12.94 -7.93
CA HIS A 236 11.65 -13.44 -7.91
C HIS A 236 10.67 -12.58 -8.71
N PHE A 237 11.07 -11.36 -9.08
CA PHE A 237 10.16 -10.37 -9.68
C PHE A 237 10.60 -9.96 -11.07
N ASP A 238 9.64 -9.87 -11.98
CA ASP A 238 9.83 -9.23 -13.28
C ASP A 238 9.71 -7.71 -13.11
N LEU A 239 10.85 -7.07 -12.79
CA LEU A 239 10.93 -5.65 -12.51
C LEU A 239 11.32 -4.86 -13.76
N ASP A 240 10.85 -3.62 -13.85
CA ASP A 240 11.26 -2.70 -14.91
C ASP A 240 12.78 -2.51 -14.92
N GLU A 241 13.43 -2.79 -16.06
CA GLU A 241 14.87 -2.75 -16.23
C GLU A 241 15.49 -1.40 -15.86
N ARG A 242 14.74 -0.29 -16.04
CA ARG A 242 15.19 1.07 -15.72
C ARG A 242 15.30 1.29 -14.20
N SER A 243 14.58 0.52 -13.39
CA SER A 243 14.49 0.69 -11.93
C SER A 243 14.86 -0.54 -11.11
N LYS A 244 15.10 -1.70 -11.70
CA LYS A 244 15.40 -2.95 -10.96
C LYS A 244 16.57 -2.81 -9.96
N ASN A 245 17.53 -1.92 -10.26
CA ASN A 245 18.68 -1.63 -9.40
C ASN A 245 18.50 -0.30 -8.64
N GLN A 246 17.25 0.15 -8.41
CA GLN A 246 17.00 1.39 -7.68
C GLN A 246 17.54 1.30 -6.25
N ARG A 247 18.49 2.17 -5.93
CA ARG A 247 19.01 2.29 -4.57
C ARG A 247 18.03 3.03 -3.67
N ILE A 248 17.75 2.47 -2.49
CA ILE A 248 16.94 3.08 -1.44
C ILE A 248 17.85 3.48 -0.29
N SER A 249 17.87 4.77 0.06
CA SER A 249 18.75 5.33 1.09
C SER A 249 18.27 5.05 2.49
N ALA A 250 16.96 5.09 2.71
CA ALA A 250 16.34 4.71 3.98
C ALA A 250 14.85 4.43 3.80
N LEU A 251 14.28 3.73 4.78
CA LEU A 251 12.87 3.36 4.85
C LEU A 251 12.15 4.03 6.01
N MET A 252 10.89 4.38 5.79
CA MET A 252 9.96 4.84 6.82
C MET A 252 8.74 3.92 6.84
N LEU A 253 8.65 3.05 7.85
CA LEU A 253 7.70 1.95 7.93
C LEU A 253 6.72 2.12 9.08
N ASN A 254 5.49 2.54 8.78
CA ASN A 254 4.46 2.79 9.78
C ASN A 254 3.51 1.59 9.91
N CYS A 255 3.50 0.91 11.05
CA CYS A 255 2.52 -0.14 11.40
C CYS A 255 2.37 -1.21 10.28
N GLY A 256 3.48 -1.68 9.71
CA GLY A 256 3.48 -2.54 8.53
C GLY A 256 3.19 -4.02 8.81
N VAL A 257 3.03 -4.77 7.73
CA VAL A 257 2.91 -6.23 7.73
C VAL A 257 4.19 -6.79 7.13
N TYR A 258 4.99 -7.51 7.90
CA TYR A 258 6.31 -7.99 7.46
C TYR A 258 6.40 -9.52 7.41
N ASP A 259 5.43 -10.22 8.01
CA ASP A 259 5.32 -11.67 8.10
C ASP A 259 3.85 -12.04 7.91
N PHE A 260 3.50 -12.63 6.77
CA PHE A 260 2.10 -12.94 6.42
C PHE A 260 1.55 -14.11 7.23
N PRO A 261 2.27 -15.26 7.38
CA PRO A 261 1.84 -16.35 8.26
C PRO A 261 1.55 -15.89 9.69
N LYS A 262 2.38 -15.01 10.25
CA LYS A 262 2.15 -14.48 11.59
C LYS A 262 1.00 -13.46 11.62
N ALA A 263 0.88 -12.63 10.57
CA ALA A 263 -0.14 -11.57 10.50
C ALA A 263 -1.56 -12.11 10.65
N VAL A 264 -1.89 -13.23 10.01
CA VAL A 264 -3.24 -13.81 10.03
C VAL A 264 -3.68 -14.29 11.43
N HIS A 265 -2.72 -14.47 12.34
CA HIS A 265 -2.96 -14.88 13.72
C HIS A 265 -2.91 -13.74 14.75
N THR A 266 -2.65 -12.49 14.34
CA THR A 266 -2.55 -11.34 15.26
C THR A 266 -3.89 -10.90 15.87
N GLY A 267 -5.01 -11.32 15.28
CA GLY A 267 -6.34 -10.84 15.64
C GLY A 267 -6.65 -9.42 15.11
N PHE A 268 -5.85 -8.90 14.20
CA PHE A 268 -6.17 -7.64 13.52
C PHE A 268 -7.45 -7.82 12.68
N LYS A 269 -8.36 -6.84 12.79
CA LYS A 269 -9.67 -6.93 12.14
C LYS A 269 -9.53 -7.08 10.62
N ASN A 270 -10.18 -8.07 10.06
CA ASN A 270 -10.22 -8.38 8.62
C ASN A 270 -8.88 -8.81 8.01
N ILE A 271 -7.83 -9.06 8.78
CA ILE A 271 -6.50 -9.39 8.26
C ILE A 271 -6.55 -10.56 7.27
N GLY A 272 -7.33 -11.60 7.53
CA GLY A 272 -7.48 -12.73 6.61
C GLY A 272 -8.05 -12.35 5.24
N ILE A 273 -8.98 -11.37 5.16
CA ILE A 273 -9.48 -10.87 3.88
C ILE A 273 -8.42 -10.03 3.16
N TYR A 274 -7.70 -9.19 3.88
CA TYR A 274 -6.65 -8.36 3.33
C TYR A 274 -5.53 -9.20 2.70
N THR A 275 -5.00 -10.13 3.46
CA THR A 275 -3.91 -11.02 3.00
C THR A 275 -4.36 -11.97 1.91
N GLN A 276 -5.58 -12.54 2.02
CA GLN A 276 -6.16 -13.37 0.97
C GLN A 276 -6.37 -12.60 -0.33
N SER A 277 -6.77 -11.32 -0.26
CA SER A 277 -6.92 -10.47 -1.45
C SER A 277 -5.58 -10.17 -2.12
N TYR A 278 -4.54 -9.91 -1.33
CA TYR A 278 -3.17 -9.74 -1.83
C TYR A 278 -2.67 -11.02 -2.54
N CYS A 279 -3.01 -12.19 -2.01
CA CYS A 279 -2.72 -13.49 -2.60
C CYS A 279 -3.78 -13.93 -3.66
N LYS A 280 -4.42 -12.97 -4.33
CA LYS A 280 -5.38 -13.22 -5.43
C LYS A 280 -6.51 -14.20 -5.09
N GLY A 281 -7.01 -14.10 -3.87
CA GLY A 281 -8.13 -14.90 -3.38
C GLY A 281 -7.74 -16.23 -2.71
N THR A 282 -6.44 -16.53 -2.59
CA THR A 282 -5.97 -17.71 -1.87
C THR A 282 -5.67 -17.35 -0.40
N PRO A 283 -6.25 -18.03 0.61
CA PRO A 283 -5.85 -17.85 2.00
C PRO A 283 -4.34 -18.10 2.19
N VAL A 284 -3.70 -17.33 3.07
CA VAL A 284 -2.25 -17.45 3.30
C VAL A 284 -1.85 -18.88 3.69
N GLU A 285 -2.67 -19.53 4.52
CA GLU A 285 -2.44 -20.90 4.99
C GLU A 285 -2.57 -21.96 3.88
N GLU A 286 -3.19 -21.59 2.74
CA GLU A 286 -3.35 -22.45 1.55
C GLU A 286 -2.29 -22.10 0.46
N CYS A 287 -1.50 -21.04 0.65
CA CYS A 287 -0.36 -20.71 -0.23
C CYS A 287 0.81 -21.68 0.00
N SER A 288 1.66 -21.85 -1.03
CA SER A 288 2.90 -22.61 -0.87
C SER A 288 3.84 -21.93 0.14
N GLU A 289 4.75 -22.69 0.74
CA GLU A 289 5.75 -22.15 1.68
C GLU A 289 6.65 -21.11 0.99
N GLU A 290 6.98 -21.34 -0.29
CA GLU A 290 7.75 -20.42 -1.11
C GLU A 290 7.02 -19.08 -1.26
N LEU A 291 5.72 -19.10 -1.58
CA LEU A 291 4.93 -17.89 -1.70
C LEU A 291 4.77 -17.18 -0.36
N GLN A 292 4.52 -17.93 0.73
CA GLN A 292 4.45 -17.37 2.08
C GLN A 292 5.76 -16.67 2.47
N LYS A 293 6.90 -17.27 2.12
CA LYS A 293 8.24 -16.68 2.33
C LYS A 293 8.42 -15.45 1.46
N GLU A 294 8.04 -15.50 0.17
CA GLU A 294 8.20 -14.42 -0.79
C GLU A 294 7.41 -13.17 -0.41
N ILE A 295 6.15 -13.31 0.00
CA ILE A 295 5.30 -12.18 0.41
C ILE A 295 5.61 -11.63 1.81
N SER A 296 6.54 -12.24 2.54
CA SER A 296 6.93 -11.87 3.91
C SER A 296 8.33 -11.25 3.90
N PRO A 297 8.46 -9.92 3.73
CA PRO A 297 9.75 -9.25 3.56
C PRO A 297 10.74 -9.46 4.71
N ILE A 298 10.29 -9.81 5.90
CA ILE A 298 11.17 -10.13 7.04
C ILE A 298 12.14 -11.29 6.74
N ASN A 299 11.76 -12.20 5.85
CA ASN A 299 12.60 -13.34 5.44
C ASN A 299 13.76 -12.92 4.54
N TRP A 300 13.68 -11.74 3.93
CA TRP A 300 14.60 -11.23 2.93
C TRP A 300 15.45 -10.07 3.42
N VAL A 301 15.25 -9.66 4.68
CA VAL A 301 16.10 -8.68 5.36
C VAL A 301 17.48 -9.27 5.58
N THR A 302 18.50 -8.58 5.05
CA THR A 302 19.93 -8.90 5.20
C THR A 302 20.63 -7.79 5.99
N LYS A 303 21.92 -7.95 6.28
CA LYS A 303 22.76 -6.91 6.90
C LYS A 303 22.87 -5.63 6.07
N ASP A 304 22.60 -5.73 4.77
CA ASP A 304 22.68 -4.62 3.81
C ASP A 304 21.31 -3.92 3.61
N PHE A 305 20.28 -4.34 4.37
CA PHE A 305 18.96 -3.71 4.32
C PHE A 305 19.03 -2.22 4.63
N PRO A 306 18.24 -1.36 3.96
CA PRO A 306 18.33 0.08 4.16
C PRO A 306 18.09 0.50 5.61
N PRO A 307 18.77 1.54 6.13
CA PRO A 307 18.44 2.17 7.38
C PRO A 307 16.94 2.41 7.51
N THR A 308 16.35 2.08 8.66
CA THR A 308 14.89 2.00 8.78
C THR A 308 14.37 2.76 10.00
N PHE A 309 13.42 3.66 9.78
CA PHE A 309 12.58 4.19 10.86
C PHE A 309 11.27 3.43 10.91
N ALA A 310 11.10 2.63 11.96
CA ALA A 310 9.91 1.82 12.19
C ALA A 310 9.00 2.49 13.23
N ILE A 311 7.68 2.51 12.95
CA ILE A 311 6.68 3.01 13.89
C ILE A 311 5.67 1.90 14.17
N SER A 312 5.36 1.70 15.46
CA SER A 312 4.30 0.82 15.95
C SER A 312 3.39 1.56 16.93
N ALA A 313 2.26 0.97 17.28
CA ALA A 313 1.27 1.60 18.15
C ALA A 313 0.77 0.62 19.21
N GLU A 314 0.53 1.14 20.43
CA GLU A 314 0.08 0.34 21.58
C GLU A 314 -1.24 -0.38 21.32
N ASN A 315 -2.19 0.29 20.64
CA ASN A 315 -3.52 -0.27 20.35
C ASN A 315 -3.61 -0.87 18.94
N ASP A 316 -2.48 -1.35 18.40
CA ASP A 316 -2.43 -2.00 17.09
C ASP A 316 -2.04 -3.47 17.23
N LYS A 317 -2.93 -4.37 16.79
CA LYS A 317 -2.69 -5.82 16.80
C LYS A 317 -1.52 -6.24 15.89
N LEU A 318 -1.12 -5.41 14.92
CA LEU A 318 0.02 -5.65 14.05
C LEU A 318 1.36 -5.17 14.65
N ALA A 319 1.36 -4.52 15.81
CA ALA A 319 2.58 -4.00 16.43
C ALA A 319 3.65 -5.09 16.65
N VAL A 320 3.23 -6.33 16.94
CA VAL A 320 4.13 -7.48 17.10
C VAL A 320 5.00 -7.73 15.87
N LEU A 321 4.49 -7.48 14.66
CA LEU A 321 5.25 -7.63 13.42
C LEU A 321 6.35 -6.56 13.30
N THR A 322 6.07 -5.34 13.78
CA THR A 322 7.10 -4.29 13.84
C THR A 322 8.18 -4.63 14.85
N PHE A 323 7.83 -5.17 16.02
CA PHE A 323 8.82 -5.63 17.00
C PHE A 323 9.72 -6.74 16.45
N ASP A 324 9.14 -7.70 15.71
CA ASP A 324 9.93 -8.76 15.05
C ASP A 324 10.91 -8.20 14.02
N LEU A 325 10.43 -7.25 13.17
CA LEU A 325 11.30 -6.57 12.20
C LEU A 325 12.43 -5.83 12.90
N VAL A 326 12.13 -5.03 13.92
CA VAL A 326 13.13 -4.28 14.70
C VAL A 326 14.17 -5.21 15.31
N LYS A 327 13.72 -6.32 15.90
CA LYS A 327 14.63 -7.35 16.41
C LYS A 327 15.52 -7.91 15.31
N LYS A 328 14.97 -8.23 14.15
CA LYS A 328 15.73 -8.74 13.00
C LYS A 328 16.78 -7.73 12.53
N LEU A 329 16.44 -6.43 12.45
CA LEU A 329 17.38 -5.36 12.10
C LEU A 329 18.51 -5.27 13.12
N GLN A 330 18.18 -5.31 14.41
CA GLN A 330 19.15 -5.31 15.51
C GLN A 330 20.11 -6.51 15.43
N ASP A 331 19.57 -7.72 15.25
CA ASP A 331 20.36 -8.96 15.18
C ASP A 331 21.34 -8.95 13.99
N LEU A 332 20.99 -8.24 12.90
CA LEU A 332 21.82 -8.11 11.70
C LEU A 332 22.75 -6.87 11.71
N GLY A 333 22.65 -6.02 12.74
CA GLY A 333 23.44 -4.79 12.83
C GLY A 333 23.03 -3.73 11.80
N VAL A 334 21.79 -3.78 11.27
CA VAL A 334 21.24 -2.76 10.39
C VAL A 334 20.86 -1.53 11.22
N SER A 335 21.20 -0.33 10.72
CA SER A 335 20.80 0.93 11.38
C SER A 335 19.28 1.09 11.42
N TYR A 336 18.73 1.35 12.59
CA TYR A 336 17.30 1.60 12.74
C TYR A 336 16.97 2.57 13.86
N GLU A 337 15.82 3.21 13.74
CA GLU A 337 15.11 3.85 14.85
C GLU A 337 13.74 3.22 15.00
N HIS A 338 13.24 3.14 16.23
CA HIS A 338 11.90 2.64 16.51
C HIS A 338 11.14 3.60 17.40
N TYR A 339 9.95 3.99 16.97
CA TYR A 339 9.02 4.76 17.79
C TYR A 339 7.75 3.93 18.04
N HIS A 340 7.56 3.54 19.29
CA HIS A 340 6.31 2.93 19.76
C HIS A 340 5.41 4.04 20.30
N GLY A 341 4.31 4.33 19.59
CA GLY A 341 3.31 5.28 20.06
C GLY A 341 2.50 4.68 21.20
N GLU A 342 2.29 5.46 22.26
CA GLU A 342 1.55 5.05 23.45
C GLU A 342 0.31 5.92 23.68
N GLY A 343 -0.65 5.41 24.45
CA GLY A 343 -1.86 6.11 24.85
C GLY A 343 -3.05 5.87 23.92
N LYS A 344 -4.21 6.39 24.27
CA LYS A 344 -5.53 6.12 23.65
C LYS A 344 -5.55 6.27 22.13
N TRP A 345 -4.79 7.22 21.59
CA TRP A 345 -4.76 7.54 20.17
C TRP A 345 -3.64 6.85 19.38
N ALA A 346 -2.85 6.02 20.06
CA ALA A 346 -1.85 5.15 19.43
C ALA A 346 -2.53 3.93 18.81
N VAL A 347 -3.26 4.15 17.74
CA VAL A 347 -3.98 3.13 16.97
C VAL A 347 -3.27 2.84 15.65
N HIS A 348 -3.69 1.78 14.95
CA HIS A 348 -3.13 1.43 13.65
C HIS A 348 -3.04 2.63 12.70
N ALA A 349 -1.86 2.83 12.10
CA ALA A 349 -1.56 3.91 11.15
C ALA A 349 -1.81 5.35 11.69
N PHE A 350 -1.78 5.55 13.02
CA PHE A 350 -1.97 6.88 13.64
C PHE A 350 -1.10 7.99 13.04
N PRO A 351 0.13 7.77 12.53
CA PRO A 351 0.95 8.85 12.00
C PRO A 351 0.30 9.66 10.89
N VAL A 352 -0.63 9.07 10.10
CA VAL A 352 -1.30 9.81 9.01
C VAL A 352 -2.34 10.82 9.51
N ALA A 353 -2.83 10.67 10.73
CA ALA A 353 -3.84 11.54 11.33
C ALA A 353 -3.20 12.83 11.92
N GLN A 354 -2.71 13.72 11.08
CA GLN A 354 -1.87 14.88 11.43
C GLN A 354 -2.52 15.91 12.38
N PHE A 355 -3.79 15.77 12.71
CA PHE A 355 -4.46 16.58 13.74
C PHE A 355 -4.16 16.08 15.18
N LEU A 356 -3.71 14.84 15.37
CA LEU A 356 -3.38 14.28 16.68
C LEU A 356 -1.97 14.71 17.15
N THR A 357 -1.81 14.94 18.44
CA THR A 357 -0.50 15.31 19.04
C THR A 357 0.54 14.19 18.85
N ILE A 358 0.15 12.93 19.06
CA ILE A 358 1.01 11.78 18.87
C ILE A 358 1.48 11.63 17.43
N SER A 359 0.63 11.96 16.46
CA SER A 359 0.97 11.93 15.03
C SER A 359 1.94 13.05 14.63
N LYS A 360 1.84 14.20 15.29
CA LYS A 360 2.81 15.30 15.12
C LYS A 360 4.18 14.94 15.71
N GLU A 361 4.21 14.21 16.83
CA GLU A 361 5.46 13.69 17.37
C GLU A 361 6.09 12.63 16.47
N ALA A 362 5.29 11.69 15.94
CA ALA A 362 5.74 10.73 14.93
C ALA A 362 6.32 11.43 13.69
N MET A 363 5.64 12.47 13.18
CA MET A 363 6.13 13.29 12.07
C MET A 363 7.45 13.97 12.39
N LYS A 364 7.58 14.57 13.58
CA LYS A 364 8.83 15.22 14.02
C LYS A 364 10.00 14.24 14.04
N ARG A 365 9.79 13.02 14.53
CA ARG A 365 10.81 11.96 14.53
C ARG A 365 11.13 11.48 13.11
N THR A 366 10.11 11.30 12.26
CA THR A 366 10.31 10.99 10.83
C THR A 366 11.22 12.03 10.17
N ILE A 367 10.95 13.32 10.40
CA ILE A 367 11.75 14.42 9.83
C ILE A 367 13.18 14.38 10.38
N ALA A 368 13.36 14.17 11.68
CA ALA A 368 14.68 14.08 12.29
C ALA A 368 15.49 12.91 11.69
N PHE A 369 14.87 11.76 11.54
CA PHE A 369 15.49 10.59 10.90
C PHE A 369 15.90 10.87 9.45
N LEU A 370 15.03 11.47 8.65
CA LEU A 370 15.33 11.80 7.25
C LEU A 370 16.44 12.84 7.13
N ASN A 371 16.45 13.84 8.00
CA ASN A 371 17.48 14.89 8.02
C ASN A 371 18.86 14.38 8.42
N TYR A 372 18.95 13.25 9.15
CA TYR A 372 20.24 12.62 9.45
C TYR A 372 21.02 12.30 8.17
N PHE A 373 20.34 11.90 7.12
CA PHE A 373 20.94 11.60 5.81
C PHE A 373 21.18 12.85 4.92
N GLU A 374 20.88 14.05 5.40
CA GLU A 374 21.23 15.30 4.70
C GLU A 374 22.70 15.69 4.89
N ILE A 375 23.33 15.17 5.94
CA ILE A 375 24.67 15.58 6.40
C ILE A 375 25.77 14.74 5.71
N GLU A 376 25.41 13.60 5.13
CA GLU A 376 26.30 12.74 4.36
C GLU A 376 26.16 12.95 2.83
#